data_f45c4d87b9c6faa69afd2ab00b1427c1
#
_entry.id   f45c4d87b9c6faa69afd2ab00b1427c1
#
_cell.length_a   1.000
_cell.length_b   1.000
_cell.length_c   1.000
_cell.angle_alpha   90.00
_cell.angle_beta   90.00
_cell.angle_gamma   90.00
#
_symmetry.space_group_name_H-M   'P 1'
#
loop_
_entity.id
_entity.type
_entity.pdbx_description
1 polymer ?
#
loop_
_entity_poly.entity_id
_entity_poly.type
_entity_poly.pdbx_seq_one_letter_code
_entity_poly.pdbx_strand_id
1 'polypeptide(L)'
;MQLTNVMDAVELTRQMIDIPSVSGDEGPLANAIEEALRGAGFGSAPALEILRDGDAVCARTRLGLAQRVVLAGHLDTVPIADNVPGRLEERDGATVLWGRGSVDMLGGCAAALALACEVGADIREGNDATLNADVTWIFYDHEEVASHLNGLGRVQRNHPDWLAGDLAL
;
A
#
# COMPACT_ATOMS: atom_id res chain seq x y z
N MET A 1 12.69 6.67 6.33
CA MET A 1 12.77 7.40 5.03
C MET A 1 11.35 7.79 4.66
N GLN A 2 11.11 8.99 4.20
CA GLN A 2 9.78 9.45 3.81
C GLN A 2 9.55 9.17 2.32
N LEU A 3 8.39 8.61 1.96
CA LEU A 3 7.98 8.44 0.56
C LEU A 3 7.60 9.80 -0.03
N THR A 4 8.10 10.09 -1.22
CA THR A 4 7.88 11.35 -1.93
C THR A 4 7.34 11.08 -3.33
N ASN A 5 6.72 12.09 -3.96
CA ASN A 5 6.15 11.94 -5.30
C ASN A 5 5.18 10.74 -5.42
N VAL A 6 4.32 10.61 -4.41
CA VAL A 6 3.44 9.43 -4.22
C VAL A 6 2.45 9.17 -5.37
N MET A 7 2.32 10.10 -6.32
CA MET A 7 1.48 9.93 -7.52
C MET A 7 2.22 9.24 -8.69
N ASP A 8 3.53 9.01 -8.57
CA ASP A 8 4.33 8.28 -9.56
C ASP A 8 4.60 6.86 -9.03
N ALA A 9 3.83 5.88 -9.49
CA ALA A 9 3.92 4.50 -9.01
C ALA A 9 5.30 3.85 -9.30
N VAL A 10 6.00 4.25 -10.38
CA VAL A 10 7.34 3.71 -10.70
C VAL A 10 8.37 4.23 -9.71
N GLU A 11 8.38 5.55 -9.49
CA GLU A 11 9.30 6.17 -8.52
C GLU A 11 8.96 5.71 -7.09
N LEU A 12 7.67 5.58 -6.77
CA LEU A 12 7.21 5.08 -5.48
C LEU A 12 7.66 3.63 -5.24
N THR A 13 7.56 2.76 -6.25
CA THR A 13 8.08 1.39 -6.18
C THR A 13 9.58 1.39 -5.91
N ARG A 14 10.34 2.24 -6.62
CA ARG A 14 11.79 2.37 -6.42
C ARG A 14 12.12 2.78 -4.98
N GLN A 15 11.40 3.77 -4.43
CA GLN A 15 11.59 4.22 -3.04
C GLN A 15 11.21 3.13 -2.02
N MET A 16 10.15 2.35 -2.27
CA MET A 16 9.78 1.22 -1.41
C MET A 16 10.85 0.14 -1.38
N ILE A 17 11.46 -0.19 -2.55
CA ILE A 17 12.58 -1.14 -2.63
C ILE A 17 13.78 -0.67 -1.79
N ASP A 18 14.01 0.64 -1.72
CA ASP A 18 15.11 1.25 -0.95
C ASP A 18 14.87 1.24 0.58
N ILE A 19 13.69 0.82 1.03
CA ILE A 19 13.37 0.55 2.43
C ILE A 19 13.30 -0.98 2.60
N PRO A 20 14.37 -1.65 3.04
CA PRO A 20 14.36 -3.10 3.21
C PRO A 20 13.20 -3.56 4.09
N SER A 21 12.47 -4.57 3.61
CA SER A 21 11.28 -5.13 4.27
C SER A 21 11.26 -6.65 4.16
N VAL A 22 12.38 -7.30 4.45
CA VAL A 22 12.42 -8.76 4.57
C VAL A 22 11.45 -9.19 5.67
N SER A 23 10.74 -10.31 5.46
CA SER A 23 9.71 -10.80 6.41
C SER A 23 10.19 -10.76 7.87
N GLY A 24 9.50 -10.01 8.70
CA GLY A 24 9.82 -9.70 10.09
C GLY A 24 10.47 -8.32 10.31
N ASP A 25 10.85 -7.60 9.25
CA ASP A 25 11.45 -6.26 9.30
C ASP A 25 10.62 -5.21 8.52
N GLU A 26 9.31 -5.42 8.36
CA GLU A 26 8.42 -4.56 7.55
C GLU A 26 8.12 -3.20 8.19
N GLY A 27 8.36 -3.06 9.50
CA GLY A 27 8.00 -1.87 10.27
C GLY A 27 8.41 -0.53 9.64
N PRO A 28 9.65 -0.36 9.15
CA PRO A 28 10.09 0.87 8.49
C PRO A 28 9.28 1.21 7.23
N LEU A 29 8.95 0.23 6.38
CA LEU A 29 8.15 0.43 5.18
C LEU A 29 6.69 0.73 5.53
N ALA A 30 6.12 -0.03 6.47
CA ALA A 30 4.77 0.20 6.98
C ALA A 30 4.60 1.62 7.56
N ASN A 31 5.59 2.11 8.30
CA ASN A 31 5.58 3.47 8.84
C ASN A 31 5.61 4.52 7.72
N ALA A 32 6.42 4.31 6.67
CA ALA A 32 6.50 5.22 5.54
C ALA A 32 5.18 5.28 4.74
N ILE A 33 4.50 4.14 4.57
CA ILE A 33 3.18 4.05 3.93
C ILE A 33 2.12 4.75 4.79
N GLU A 34 2.08 4.49 6.10
CA GLU A 34 1.15 5.15 6.99
C GLU A 34 1.33 6.67 6.97
N GLU A 35 2.57 7.15 6.97
CA GLU A 35 2.87 8.58 6.86
C GLU A 35 2.36 9.17 5.55
N ALA A 36 2.56 8.48 4.42
CA ALA A 36 2.06 8.91 3.11
C ALA A 36 0.53 8.99 3.08
N LEU A 37 -0.17 7.97 3.59
CA LEU A 37 -1.64 7.94 3.68
C LEU A 37 -2.18 9.06 4.58
N ARG A 38 -1.55 9.33 5.70
CA ARG A 38 -1.93 10.43 6.60
C ARG A 38 -1.64 11.78 5.95
N GLY A 39 -0.55 11.91 5.19
CA GLY A 39 -0.21 13.10 4.43
C GLY A 39 -1.24 13.43 3.35
N ALA A 40 -1.78 12.45 2.66
CA ALA A 40 -2.85 12.61 1.69
C ALA A 40 -4.17 13.12 2.31
N GLY A 41 -4.34 12.89 3.62
CA GLY A 41 -5.52 13.31 4.38
C GLY A 41 -5.39 14.61 5.19
N PHE A 42 -4.33 15.43 5.01
CA PHE A 42 -4.17 16.68 5.76
C PHE A 42 -5.26 17.70 5.44
N GLY A 43 -6.16 17.91 6.39
CA GLY A 43 -7.26 18.85 6.37
C GLY A 43 -8.04 18.77 7.69
N SER A 44 -9.09 19.58 7.88
CA SER A 44 -9.92 19.60 9.09
C SER A 44 -10.75 18.33 9.33
N ALA A 45 -10.82 17.42 8.34
CA ALA A 45 -11.37 16.08 8.47
C ALA A 45 -10.47 15.08 7.74
N PRO A 46 -10.23 13.88 8.28
CA PRO A 46 -9.47 12.84 7.57
C PRO A 46 -10.24 12.39 6.33
N ALA A 47 -9.62 12.49 5.15
CA ALA A 47 -10.19 12.00 3.91
C ALA A 47 -10.29 10.46 3.89
N LEU A 48 -9.33 9.80 4.54
CA LEU A 48 -9.30 8.34 4.69
C LEU A 48 -9.31 7.98 6.18
N GLU A 49 -10.05 6.94 6.53
CA GLU A 49 -9.92 6.28 7.82
C GLU A 49 -8.70 5.35 7.77
N ILE A 50 -7.84 5.39 8.79
CA ILE A 50 -6.59 4.62 8.83
C ILE A 50 -6.57 3.75 10.07
N LEU A 51 -6.20 2.49 9.89
CA LEU A 51 -5.97 1.48 10.92
C LEU A 51 -4.55 0.96 10.83
N ARG A 52 -3.89 0.80 11.97
CA ARG A 52 -2.63 0.06 12.11
C ARG A 52 -2.84 -1.17 12.99
N ASP A 53 -2.42 -2.35 12.54
CA ASP A 53 -2.40 -3.60 13.32
C ASP A 53 -1.04 -4.30 13.09
N GLY A 54 -0.15 -4.19 14.05
CA GLY A 54 1.25 -4.60 13.87
C GLY A 54 1.91 -3.81 12.74
N ASP A 55 2.44 -4.49 11.73
CA ASP A 55 2.99 -3.87 10.52
C ASP A 55 2.00 -3.86 9.34
N ALA A 56 0.76 -4.32 9.54
CA ALA A 56 -0.31 -4.07 8.59
C ALA A 56 -0.85 -2.63 8.72
N VAL A 57 -0.99 -1.95 7.58
CA VAL A 57 -1.57 -0.61 7.44
C VAL A 57 -2.79 -0.70 6.55
N CYS A 58 -3.94 -0.27 7.06
CA CYS A 58 -5.18 -0.24 6.28
C CYS A 58 -5.67 1.20 6.15
N ALA A 59 -6.21 1.53 4.98
CA ALA A 59 -6.88 2.80 4.73
C ALA A 59 -8.22 2.53 4.04
N ARG A 60 -9.25 3.36 4.31
CA ARG A 60 -10.54 3.22 3.60
C ARG A 60 -11.27 4.54 3.45
N THR A 61 -12.07 4.63 2.40
CA THR A 61 -13.08 5.68 2.24
C THR A 61 -14.34 5.34 3.05
N ARG A 62 -15.12 6.37 3.39
CA ARG A 62 -16.44 6.25 4.00
C ARG A 62 -17.43 7.21 3.36
N LEU A 63 -17.64 7.05 2.05
CA LEU A 63 -18.56 7.88 1.28
C LEU A 63 -20.00 7.35 1.32
N GLY A 64 -20.20 6.13 1.82
CA GLY A 64 -21.51 5.48 1.91
C GLY A 64 -22.02 4.99 0.57
N LEU A 65 -21.12 4.66 -0.36
CA LEU A 65 -21.46 4.11 -1.66
C LEU A 65 -21.96 2.66 -1.53
N ALA A 66 -22.75 2.22 -2.51
CA ALA A 66 -23.44 0.93 -2.45
C ALA A 66 -22.50 -0.28 -2.51
N GLN A 67 -21.30 -0.10 -3.08
CA GLN A 67 -20.30 -1.16 -3.25
C GLN A 67 -18.99 -0.76 -2.61
N ARG A 68 -18.17 -1.77 -2.27
CA ARG A 68 -16.81 -1.60 -1.76
C ARG A 68 -15.84 -2.53 -2.46
N VAL A 69 -14.73 -1.98 -2.91
CA VAL A 69 -13.58 -2.73 -3.44
C VAL A 69 -12.50 -2.79 -2.37
N VAL A 70 -11.91 -3.98 -2.17
CA VAL A 70 -10.76 -4.19 -1.29
C VAL A 70 -9.53 -4.47 -2.15
N LEU A 71 -8.49 -3.70 -1.96
CA LEU A 71 -7.17 -3.88 -2.59
C LEU A 71 -6.19 -4.31 -1.51
N ALA A 72 -5.59 -5.50 -1.63
CA ALA A 72 -4.66 -6.01 -0.64
C ALA A 72 -3.32 -6.35 -1.27
N GLY A 73 -2.22 -5.97 -0.62
CA GLY A 73 -0.86 -6.29 -1.03
C GLY A 73 0.07 -6.45 0.15
N HIS A 74 1.05 -7.36 0.04
CA HIS A 74 2.01 -7.58 1.11
C HIS A 74 3.23 -6.69 0.98
N LEU A 75 3.80 -6.34 2.13
CA LEU A 75 4.94 -5.45 2.27
C LEU A 75 6.26 -6.20 2.37
N ASP A 76 6.19 -7.44 2.84
CA ASP A 76 7.38 -8.24 3.05
C ASP A 76 7.94 -8.79 1.74
N THR A 77 9.22 -9.06 1.79
CA THR A 77 9.96 -9.67 0.69
C THR A 77 10.79 -10.82 1.21
N VAL A 78 11.11 -11.76 0.32
CA VAL A 78 12.17 -12.75 0.57
C VAL A 78 13.53 -12.06 0.77
N PRO A 79 14.55 -12.74 1.31
CA PRO A 79 15.86 -12.15 1.59
C PRO A 79 16.49 -11.42 0.41
N ILE A 80 17.16 -10.31 0.70
CA ILE A 80 17.91 -9.51 -0.28
C ILE A 80 19.09 -10.33 -0.82
N ALA A 81 19.32 -10.23 -2.14
CA ALA A 81 20.39 -10.91 -2.86
C ALA A 81 21.04 -9.94 -3.86
N ASP A 82 21.77 -8.95 -3.34
CA ASP A 82 22.44 -7.88 -4.10
C ASP A 82 21.53 -7.10 -5.07
N ASN A 83 20.24 -7.03 -4.74
CA ASN A 83 19.18 -6.42 -5.56
C ASN A 83 18.47 -5.26 -4.85
N VAL A 84 19.17 -4.56 -4.00
CA VAL A 84 18.85 -3.25 -3.41
C VAL A 84 20.12 -2.39 -3.54
N PRO A 85 20.04 -1.10 -3.92
CA PRO A 85 18.84 -0.29 -4.15
C PRO A 85 18.09 -0.62 -5.45
N GLY A 86 16.82 -0.19 -5.52
CA GLY A 86 16.01 -0.24 -6.73
C GLY A 86 16.57 0.69 -7.82
N ARG A 87 16.63 0.23 -9.08
CA ARG A 87 17.15 1.02 -10.18
C ARG A 87 16.41 0.78 -11.49
N LEU A 88 16.32 1.81 -12.32
CA LEU A 88 15.84 1.69 -13.69
C LEU A 88 16.98 1.20 -14.59
N GLU A 89 16.70 0.22 -15.42
CA GLU A 89 17.62 -0.38 -16.37
C GLU A 89 16.98 -0.48 -17.76
N GLU A 90 17.76 -0.30 -18.82
CA GLU A 90 17.32 -0.62 -20.17
C GLU A 90 17.59 -2.10 -20.46
N ARG A 91 16.54 -2.84 -20.79
CA ARG A 91 16.61 -4.27 -21.16
C ARG A 91 15.73 -4.52 -22.37
N ASP A 92 16.31 -5.08 -23.43
CA ASP A 92 15.60 -5.46 -24.66
C ASP A 92 14.75 -4.32 -25.27
N GLY A 93 15.23 -3.07 -25.14
CA GLY A 93 14.54 -1.88 -25.66
C GLY A 93 13.38 -1.39 -24.78
N ALA A 94 13.26 -1.87 -23.57
CA ALA A 94 12.30 -1.41 -22.58
C ALA A 94 13.01 -0.94 -21.29
N THR A 95 12.48 0.12 -20.68
CA THR A 95 12.90 0.54 -19.35
C THR A 95 12.22 -0.35 -18.31
N VAL A 96 12.99 -1.04 -17.49
CA VAL A 96 12.50 -1.92 -16.42
C VAL A 96 12.98 -1.42 -15.06
N LEU A 97 12.16 -1.57 -14.04
CA LEU A 97 12.57 -1.34 -12.66
C LEU A 97 13.08 -2.65 -12.07
N TRP A 98 14.35 -2.67 -11.72
CA TRP A 98 15.02 -3.81 -11.13
C TRP A 98 15.22 -3.59 -9.63
N GLY A 99 14.89 -4.60 -8.82
CA GLY A 99 15.09 -4.56 -7.37
C GLY A 99 14.30 -5.63 -6.62
N ARG A 100 14.64 -5.85 -5.33
CA ARG A 100 13.92 -6.80 -4.48
C ARG A 100 12.46 -6.34 -4.30
N GLY A 101 11.50 -7.24 -4.57
CA GLY A 101 10.07 -6.96 -4.45
C GLY A 101 9.48 -6.13 -5.59
N SER A 102 10.25 -5.76 -6.65
CA SER A 102 9.71 -4.95 -7.76
C SER A 102 8.51 -5.59 -8.46
N VAL A 103 8.45 -6.91 -8.52
CA VAL A 103 7.36 -7.70 -9.12
C VAL A 103 6.46 -8.30 -8.05
N ASP A 104 7.04 -8.76 -6.95
CA ASP A 104 6.33 -9.43 -5.84
C ASP A 104 6.69 -8.77 -4.50
N MET A 105 5.79 -7.89 -3.99
CA MET A 105 4.74 -7.26 -4.81
C MET A 105 4.72 -5.74 -4.57
N LEU A 106 5.90 -5.13 -4.26
CA LEU A 106 5.99 -3.70 -3.95
C LEU A 106 5.50 -2.80 -5.10
N GLY A 107 5.61 -3.28 -6.37
CA GLY A 107 5.03 -2.57 -7.51
C GLY A 107 3.51 -2.46 -7.43
N GLY A 108 2.83 -3.54 -7.03
CA GLY A 108 1.38 -3.54 -6.78
C GLY A 108 1.02 -2.66 -5.59
N CYS A 109 1.79 -2.75 -4.50
CA CYS A 109 1.61 -1.89 -3.32
C CYS A 109 1.80 -0.41 -3.65
N ALA A 110 2.79 -0.07 -4.48
CA ALA A 110 3.03 1.32 -4.90
C ALA A 110 1.86 1.87 -5.73
N ALA A 111 1.34 1.08 -6.68
CA ALA A 111 0.17 1.48 -7.46
C ALA A 111 -1.08 1.67 -6.56
N ALA A 112 -1.29 0.77 -5.61
CA ALA A 112 -2.39 0.86 -4.65
C ALA A 112 -2.23 2.08 -3.72
N LEU A 113 -1.02 2.38 -3.25
CA LEU A 113 -0.74 3.55 -2.42
C LEU A 113 -0.91 4.86 -3.20
N ALA A 114 -0.43 4.93 -4.45
CA ALA A 114 -0.62 6.10 -5.31
C ALA A 114 -2.12 6.40 -5.48
N LEU A 115 -2.91 5.37 -5.80
CA LEU A 115 -4.37 5.49 -5.91
C LEU A 115 -5.02 5.96 -4.59
N ALA A 116 -4.59 5.41 -3.45
CA ALA A 116 -5.12 5.82 -2.14
C ALA A 116 -4.82 7.30 -1.85
N CYS A 117 -3.61 7.77 -2.18
CA CYS A 117 -3.22 9.16 -2.01
C CYS A 117 -4.02 10.10 -2.95
N GLU A 118 -4.23 9.70 -4.20
CA GLU A 118 -5.05 10.44 -5.18
C GLU A 118 -6.49 10.56 -4.70
N VAL A 119 -7.12 9.44 -4.36
CA VAL A 119 -8.50 9.42 -3.83
C VAL A 119 -8.62 10.25 -2.55
N GLY A 120 -7.65 10.15 -1.64
CA GLY A 120 -7.63 10.98 -0.43
C GLY A 120 -7.51 12.47 -0.72
N ALA A 121 -6.76 12.87 -1.75
CA ALA A 121 -6.66 14.25 -2.20
C ALA A 121 -7.99 14.72 -2.83
N ASP A 122 -8.59 13.93 -3.70
CA ASP A 122 -9.87 14.23 -4.35
C ASP A 122 -11.01 14.42 -3.33
N ILE A 123 -11.13 13.52 -2.36
CA ILE A 123 -12.13 13.65 -1.28
C ILE A 123 -11.94 14.96 -0.51
N ARG A 124 -10.71 15.32 -0.19
CA ARG A 124 -10.39 16.56 0.51
C ARG A 124 -10.77 17.80 -0.29
N GLU A 125 -10.62 17.74 -1.61
CA GLU A 125 -10.95 18.84 -2.54
C GLU A 125 -12.44 18.88 -2.91
N GLY A 126 -13.23 17.87 -2.50
CA GLY A 126 -14.65 17.75 -2.85
C GLY A 126 -14.90 17.21 -4.25
N ASN A 127 -13.93 16.49 -4.82
CA ASN A 127 -13.97 15.86 -6.14
C ASN A 127 -14.41 14.37 -6.09
N ASP A 128 -14.92 13.90 -4.96
CA ASP A 128 -15.30 12.51 -4.69
C ASP A 128 -16.48 11.98 -5.52
N ALA A 129 -17.22 12.87 -6.22
CA ALA A 129 -18.36 12.52 -7.07
C ALA A 129 -18.01 11.58 -8.26
N THR A 130 -16.71 11.37 -8.55
CA THR A 130 -16.24 10.45 -9.60
C THR A 130 -16.14 9.01 -9.14
N LEU A 131 -16.15 8.76 -7.83
CA LEU A 131 -16.05 7.42 -7.27
C LEU A 131 -17.37 6.66 -7.35
N ASN A 132 -17.33 5.43 -7.86
CA ASN A 132 -18.50 4.56 -7.99
C ASN A 132 -18.60 3.51 -6.88
N ALA A 133 -17.53 3.32 -6.09
CA ALA A 133 -17.45 2.42 -4.95
C ALA A 133 -16.61 3.01 -3.83
N ASP A 134 -16.92 2.65 -2.60
CA ASP A 134 -15.99 2.81 -1.49
C ASP A 134 -14.78 1.89 -1.68
N VAL A 135 -13.60 2.29 -1.20
CA VAL A 135 -12.38 1.51 -1.35
C VAL A 135 -11.74 1.25 0.01
N THR A 136 -11.20 0.06 0.19
CA THR A 136 -10.30 -0.30 1.29
C THR A 136 -8.96 -0.74 0.70
N TRP A 137 -7.87 -0.16 1.17
CA TRP A 137 -6.50 -0.58 0.89
C TRP A 137 -5.92 -1.26 2.11
N ILE A 138 -5.26 -2.41 1.91
CA ILE A 138 -4.63 -3.19 2.97
C ILE A 138 -3.20 -3.50 2.54
N PHE A 139 -2.23 -2.97 3.26
CA PHE A 139 -0.82 -3.26 3.12
C PHE A 139 -0.43 -4.11 4.31
N TYR A 140 -0.11 -5.39 4.10
CA TYR A 140 0.08 -6.34 5.20
C TYR A 140 1.45 -7.00 5.20
N ASP A 141 1.84 -7.50 6.33
CA ASP A 141 3.13 -8.12 6.62
C ASP A 141 3.05 -9.65 6.57
N HIS A 142 4.22 -10.33 6.49
CA HIS A 142 4.37 -11.77 6.66
C HIS A 142 3.59 -12.63 5.66
N GLU A 143 3.61 -12.29 4.37
CA GLU A 143 3.04 -13.14 3.31
C GLU A 143 3.99 -14.29 2.96
N GLU A 144 5.28 -13.98 2.83
CA GLU A 144 6.36 -14.85 2.33
C GLU A 144 6.83 -15.91 3.36
N VAL A 145 6.14 -16.02 4.49
CA VAL A 145 6.49 -16.92 5.59
C VAL A 145 5.31 -17.78 6.05
N ALA A 146 5.42 -18.43 7.20
CA ALA A 146 4.38 -19.33 7.70
C ALA A 146 3.02 -18.62 7.86
N SER A 147 1.95 -19.19 7.32
CA SER A 147 0.62 -18.60 7.21
C SER A 147 0.00 -18.12 8.55
N HIS A 148 0.42 -18.72 9.68
CA HIS A 148 -0.06 -18.28 10.99
C HIS A 148 0.47 -16.90 11.43
N LEU A 149 1.55 -16.43 10.78
CA LEU A 149 2.14 -15.10 11.00
C LEU A 149 1.50 -14.03 10.11
N ASN A 150 0.81 -14.42 9.04
CA ASN A 150 0.28 -13.55 7.99
C ASN A 150 -0.56 -12.40 8.55
N GLY A 151 -0.19 -11.18 8.19
CA GLY A 151 -0.80 -9.94 8.67
C GLY A 151 -2.25 -9.76 8.22
N LEU A 152 -2.59 -10.18 6.99
CA LEU A 152 -3.97 -10.11 6.50
C LEU A 152 -4.89 -11.00 7.34
N GLY A 153 -4.44 -12.21 7.69
CA GLY A 153 -5.18 -13.09 8.60
C GLY A 153 -5.31 -12.51 10.01
N ARG A 154 -4.33 -11.73 10.48
CA ARG A 154 -4.39 -11.01 11.76
C ARG A 154 -5.43 -9.89 11.70
N VAL A 155 -5.42 -9.06 10.65
CA VAL A 155 -6.43 -8.01 10.43
C VAL A 155 -7.83 -8.62 10.35
N GLN A 156 -8.00 -9.75 9.66
CA GLN A 156 -9.30 -10.44 9.59
C GLN A 156 -9.82 -10.86 10.96
N ARG A 157 -8.97 -11.32 11.85
CA ARG A 157 -9.39 -11.74 13.22
C ARG A 157 -9.73 -10.55 14.11
N ASN A 158 -8.92 -9.47 14.03
CA ASN A 158 -9.02 -8.33 14.93
C ASN A 158 -10.01 -7.27 14.44
N HIS A 159 -10.12 -7.11 13.11
CA HIS A 159 -10.85 -6.03 12.44
C HIS A 159 -11.61 -6.54 11.21
N PRO A 160 -12.51 -7.53 11.35
CA PRO A 160 -13.15 -8.20 10.20
C PRO A 160 -13.96 -7.25 9.30
N ASP A 161 -14.46 -6.14 9.83
CA ASP A 161 -15.18 -5.11 9.08
C ASP A 161 -14.30 -4.35 8.07
N TRP A 162 -12.98 -4.42 8.22
CA TRP A 162 -12.03 -3.81 7.26
C TRP A 162 -11.83 -4.65 6.00
N LEU A 163 -12.13 -5.95 6.06
CA LEU A 163 -12.06 -6.85 4.90
C LEU A 163 -13.42 -7.04 4.20
N ALA A 164 -14.48 -6.45 4.75
CA ALA A 164 -15.80 -6.53 4.14
C ALA A 164 -15.84 -5.72 2.84
N GLY A 165 -16.16 -6.38 1.74
CA GLY A 165 -16.26 -5.77 0.40
C GLY A 165 -16.97 -6.69 -0.58
N ASP A 166 -17.37 -6.13 -1.72
CA ASP A 166 -18.06 -6.83 -2.80
C ASP A 166 -17.09 -7.45 -3.80
N LEU A 167 -15.88 -6.88 -3.90
CA LEU A 167 -14.78 -7.35 -4.74
C LEU A 167 -13.46 -7.20 -3.98
N ALA A 168 -12.59 -8.19 -4.09
CA ALA A 168 -11.21 -8.13 -3.59
C ALA A 168 -10.20 -8.44 -4.71
N LEU A 169 -9.11 -7.67 -4.75
CA LEU A 169 -7.99 -7.79 -5.68
C LEU A 169 -6.69 -7.85 -4.89
#